data_cca7cfa3a4a3eab03b8aa16a933a425c
#
_entry.id   cca7cfa3a4a3eab03b8aa16a933a425c
#
_cell.length_a   1.000
_cell.length_b   1.000
_cell.length_c   1.000
_cell.angle_alpha   90.00
_cell.angle_beta   90.00
_cell.angle_gamma   90.00
#
_symmetry.space_group_name_H-M   'P 1'
#
loop_
_entity.id
_entity.type
_entity.pdbx_description
1 polymer ?
#
loop_
_entity_poly.entity_id
_entity_poly.type
_entity_poly.pdbx_seq_one_letter_code
_entity_poly.pdbx_strand_id
1 'polypeptide(L)'
;MHTEDTQIANLLIESGIIKDRELQEINLLAKNAGLSFYDAVIDKDIVTDETLGQMMAQSSGYPFVILAKTAIPDELFHLTPEKVARRLKVIAFDRDQTSIKLAMADPNNKEVIEAFAKKTNSKVIPYFATDKDIHNALRMFRKDLQIIVDNLLQEEISKSKVLSADEAPITKIVDVVISYAYDDKASDIHIEPEEKSSLLRFRIDGLLHDVLRLPKILHDRIIARIKVLSRLRTDEHLSAQDGKMNIKTEEENLDIRVSILPVADGEKAVLRLLASKNRQFTLSNLGLCDHDLTKVNKSINKAYGMILSTGPTGSGKTTIIYTILKLINIRERNITTIEDPVEYRIPGANQIQVNPKTNLTFASGLRSILRQDPNVIFVGEIRDNETAGIAVDAALTGHLVLTTLHTNDAATAIPRLIDMKVEPFLVASTVNLIIAQRLVRKICDMCKIPLTVTLSTLAQYFPMEMIKKNLGESLQFTFFKGRGCKICRNTGYSGRIGVFEVLEVTNEIKKLITEKRDAETITKQAVKDGMKTMIEDGLDKIARGVTTLEEVMRVTKVES
;
A
#
# COMPACT_ATOMS: atom_id res chain seq x y z
N MET A 1 -5.64 26.24 3.84
CA MET A 1 -6.67 25.25 3.46
C MET A 1 -7.20 25.64 2.10
N HIS A 2 -7.41 24.69 1.21
CA HIS A 2 -8.15 24.92 -0.03
C HIS A 2 -9.61 25.25 0.32
N THR A 3 -10.32 25.94 -0.55
CA THR A 3 -11.72 26.35 -0.33
C THR A 3 -12.63 25.17 -0.03
N GLU A 4 -12.40 24.01 -0.68
CA GLU A 4 -13.10 22.76 -0.43
C GLU A 4 -12.83 22.18 0.97
N ASP A 5 -11.59 22.19 1.43
CA ASP A 5 -11.23 21.70 2.76
C ASP A 5 -11.95 22.47 3.87
N THR A 6 -12.11 23.80 3.67
CA THR A 6 -12.82 24.66 4.62
C THR A 6 -14.32 24.36 4.64
N GLN A 7 -14.91 24.07 3.49
CA GLN A 7 -16.33 23.67 3.39
C GLN A 7 -16.58 22.34 4.12
N ILE A 8 -15.73 21.34 3.89
CA ILE A 8 -15.83 20.02 4.55
C ILE A 8 -15.70 20.18 6.09
N ALA A 9 -14.72 20.96 6.54
CA ALA A 9 -14.52 21.20 7.96
C ALA A 9 -15.76 21.83 8.63
N ASN A 10 -16.33 22.85 8.01
CA ASN A 10 -17.54 23.52 8.50
C ASN A 10 -18.74 22.56 8.54
N LEU A 11 -18.95 21.78 7.48
CA LEU A 11 -20.02 20.77 7.43
C LEU A 11 -19.93 19.74 8.57
N LEU A 12 -18.73 19.26 8.87
CA LEU A 12 -18.52 18.27 9.93
C LEU A 12 -18.71 18.87 11.32
N ILE A 13 -18.36 20.15 11.52
CA ILE A 13 -18.60 20.89 12.79
C ILE A 13 -20.09 21.15 12.95
N GLU A 14 -20.76 21.71 11.93
CA GLU A 14 -22.20 22.04 11.96
C GLU A 14 -23.08 20.81 12.18
N SER A 15 -22.67 19.66 11.65
CA SER A 15 -23.34 18.37 11.90
C SER A 15 -23.01 17.75 13.26
N GLY A 16 -22.10 18.36 14.05
CA GLY A 16 -21.70 17.87 15.37
C GLY A 16 -20.86 16.58 15.33
N ILE A 17 -20.35 16.19 14.17
CA ILE A 17 -19.56 14.97 13.99
C ILE A 17 -18.15 15.16 14.54
N ILE A 18 -17.56 16.35 14.39
CA ILE A 18 -16.24 16.68 14.93
C ILE A 18 -16.29 17.95 15.80
N LYS A 19 -15.37 18.02 16.75
CA LYS A 19 -15.14 19.22 17.59
C LYS A 19 -13.86 19.94 17.14
N ASP A 20 -13.66 21.18 17.58
CA ASP A 20 -12.50 22.00 17.23
C ASP A 20 -11.15 21.31 17.50
N ARG A 21 -11.07 20.53 18.56
CA ARG A 21 -9.85 19.76 18.87
C ARG A 21 -9.57 18.69 17.83
N GLU A 22 -10.60 17.95 17.41
CA GLU A 22 -10.48 16.92 16.39
C GLU A 22 -10.16 17.52 15.02
N LEU A 23 -10.72 18.71 14.72
CA LEU A 23 -10.38 19.48 13.52
C LEU A 23 -8.88 19.80 13.46
N GLN A 24 -8.29 20.24 14.59
CA GLN A 24 -6.85 20.51 14.65
C GLN A 24 -6.02 19.25 14.42
N GLU A 25 -6.43 18.12 14.98
CA GLU A 25 -5.77 16.83 14.78
C GLU A 25 -5.86 16.35 13.33
N ILE A 26 -7.01 16.50 12.67
CA ILE A 26 -7.21 16.15 11.25
C ILE A 26 -6.34 17.04 10.36
N ASN A 27 -6.30 18.35 10.62
CA ASN A 27 -5.47 19.28 9.86
C ASN A 27 -3.97 18.96 10.01
N LEU A 28 -3.54 18.60 11.22
CA LEU A 28 -2.16 18.21 11.47
C LEU A 28 -1.82 16.90 10.73
N LEU A 29 -2.75 15.93 10.75
CA LEU A 29 -2.62 14.68 10.03
C LEU A 29 -2.51 14.92 8.52
N ALA A 30 -3.44 15.69 7.95
CA ALA A 30 -3.45 16.03 6.52
C ALA A 30 -2.12 16.69 6.10
N LYS A 31 -1.64 17.67 6.87
CA LYS A 31 -0.39 18.37 6.61
C LYS A 31 0.84 17.42 6.68
N ASN A 32 0.91 16.60 7.72
CA ASN A 32 2.06 15.71 7.96
C ASN A 32 2.11 14.55 6.96
N ALA A 33 0.95 14.03 6.58
CA ALA A 33 0.83 12.92 5.62
C ALA A 33 0.81 13.41 4.15
N GLY A 34 0.64 14.72 3.90
CA GLY A 34 0.47 15.27 2.54
C GLY A 34 -0.86 14.85 1.91
N LEU A 35 -1.89 14.59 2.74
CA LEU A 35 -3.23 14.22 2.33
C LEU A 35 -4.12 15.45 2.14
N SER A 36 -5.22 15.31 1.36
CA SER A 36 -6.32 16.27 1.42
C SER A 36 -7.04 16.16 2.77
N PHE A 37 -7.74 17.22 3.18
CA PHE A 37 -8.58 17.17 4.39
C PHE A 37 -9.66 16.09 4.27
N TYR A 38 -10.24 15.92 3.08
CA TYR A 38 -11.19 14.85 2.74
C TYR A 38 -10.61 13.46 3.05
N ASP A 39 -9.44 13.17 2.49
CA ASP A 39 -8.79 11.88 2.71
C ASP A 39 -8.45 11.65 4.18
N ALA A 40 -7.99 12.69 4.89
CA ALA A 40 -7.65 12.58 6.31
C ALA A 40 -8.88 12.27 7.20
N VAL A 41 -10.05 12.79 6.85
CA VAL A 41 -11.33 12.51 7.52
C VAL A 41 -11.75 11.07 7.31
N ILE A 42 -11.67 10.58 6.07
CA ILE A 42 -11.98 9.18 5.73
C ILE A 42 -10.99 8.22 6.38
N ASP A 43 -9.70 8.57 6.37
CA ASP A 43 -8.62 7.77 6.94
C ASP A 43 -8.69 7.61 8.47
N LYS A 44 -9.29 8.57 9.16
CA LYS A 44 -9.59 8.46 10.60
C LYS A 44 -10.89 7.72 10.90
N ASP A 45 -11.57 7.15 9.89
CA ASP A 45 -12.89 6.50 10.04
C ASP A 45 -13.94 7.39 10.75
N ILE A 46 -13.82 8.72 10.63
CA ILE A 46 -14.77 9.67 11.25
C ILE A 46 -16.13 9.55 10.58
N VAL A 47 -16.13 9.52 9.25
CA VAL A 47 -17.30 9.25 8.42
C VAL A 47 -16.90 8.39 7.22
N THR A 48 -17.87 7.67 6.65
CA THR A 48 -17.64 6.92 5.41
C THR A 48 -17.59 7.86 4.19
N ASP A 49 -16.92 7.44 3.11
CA ASP A 49 -16.87 8.15 1.84
C ASP A 49 -18.28 8.48 1.32
N GLU A 50 -19.22 7.51 1.44
CA GLU A 50 -20.62 7.67 1.06
C GLU A 50 -21.33 8.74 1.91
N THR A 51 -21.15 8.72 3.24
CA THR A 51 -21.76 9.69 4.16
C THR A 51 -21.23 11.10 3.91
N LEU A 52 -19.91 11.25 3.77
CA LEU A 52 -19.30 12.54 3.48
C LEU A 52 -19.74 13.08 2.12
N GLY A 53 -19.77 12.21 1.09
CA GLY A 53 -20.27 12.55 -0.24
C GLY A 53 -21.73 13.02 -0.23
N GLN A 54 -22.60 12.37 0.55
CA GLN A 54 -24.00 12.78 0.70
C GLN A 54 -24.14 14.14 1.39
N MET A 55 -23.34 14.42 2.41
CA MET A 55 -23.32 15.72 3.09
C MET A 55 -22.87 16.84 2.14
N MET A 56 -21.81 16.59 1.35
CA MET A 56 -21.32 17.54 0.36
C MET A 56 -22.35 17.81 -0.75
N ALA A 57 -23.03 16.78 -1.22
CA ALA A 57 -24.09 16.91 -2.21
C ALA A 57 -25.25 17.77 -1.68
N GLN A 58 -25.71 17.55 -0.46
CA GLN A 58 -26.76 18.35 0.19
C GLN A 58 -26.33 19.80 0.34
N SER A 59 -25.12 20.06 0.80
CA SER A 59 -24.59 21.42 0.95
C SER A 59 -24.47 22.15 -0.38
N SER A 60 -24.15 21.44 -1.46
CA SER A 60 -24.00 22.00 -2.80
C SER A 60 -25.33 22.12 -3.56
N GLY A 61 -26.42 21.56 -3.03
CA GLY A 61 -27.75 21.58 -3.67
C GLY A 61 -27.89 20.63 -4.86
N TYR A 62 -27.01 19.64 -5.00
CA TYR A 62 -27.06 18.64 -6.07
C TYR A 62 -27.53 17.27 -5.54
N PRO A 63 -28.23 16.49 -6.37
CA PRO A 63 -28.56 15.12 -5.99
C PRO A 63 -27.30 14.26 -5.92
N PHE A 64 -27.26 13.33 -4.96
CA PHE A 64 -26.17 12.38 -4.77
C PHE A 64 -26.44 11.06 -5.52
N VAL A 65 -25.38 10.49 -6.12
CA VAL A 65 -25.44 9.17 -6.75
C VAL A 65 -24.28 8.29 -6.26
N ILE A 66 -24.57 7.00 -6.06
CA ILE A 66 -23.57 5.97 -5.77
C ILE A 66 -23.49 5.09 -7.00
N LEU A 67 -22.45 5.31 -7.81
CA LEU A 67 -22.24 4.61 -9.08
C LEU A 67 -22.05 3.10 -8.86
N ALA A 68 -21.45 2.73 -7.75
CA ALA A 68 -21.25 1.35 -7.33
C ALA A 68 -22.56 0.57 -7.16
N LYS A 69 -23.67 1.26 -6.83
CA LYS A 69 -25.00 0.69 -6.64
C LYS A 69 -25.93 0.93 -7.84
N THR A 70 -25.43 1.60 -8.88
CA THR A 70 -26.21 2.00 -10.05
C THR A 70 -25.86 1.12 -11.24
N ALA A 71 -26.87 0.55 -11.92
CA ALA A 71 -26.65 -0.15 -13.18
C ALA A 71 -26.43 0.89 -14.30
N ILE A 72 -25.24 0.95 -14.84
CA ILE A 72 -24.87 1.88 -15.90
C ILE A 72 -24.88 1.13 -17.23
N PRO A 73 -25.68 1.53 -18.23
CA PRO A 73 -25.64 0.94 -19.55
C PRO A 73 -24.28 1.20 -20.25
N ASP A 74 -23.74 0.18 -20.93
CA ASP A 74 -22.44 0.28 -21.62
C ASP A 74 -22.40 1.43 -22.63
N GLU A 75 -23.50 1.72 -23.32
CA GLU A 75 -23.61 2.81 -24.29
C GLU A 75 -23.38 4.18 -23.65
N LEU A 76 -23.92 4.41 -22.46
CA LEU A 76 -23.77 5.66 -21.72
C LEU A 76 -22.36 5.80 -21.16
N PHE A 77 -21.81 4.70 -20.67
CA PHE A 77 -20.48 4.70 -20.12
C PHE A 77 -19.42 5.10 -21.17
N HIS A 78 -19.57 4.60 -22.40
CA HIS A 78 -18.67 4.91 -23.51
C HIS A 78 -18.93 6.23 -24.23
N LEU A 79 -19.92 7.01 -23.80
CA LEU A 79 -20.13 8.37 -24.32
C LEU A 79 -18.91 9.26 -24.12
N THR A 80 -18.15 9.02 -23.05
CA THR A 80 -16.93 9.76 -22.73
C THR A 80 -15.72 8.87 -22.87
N PRO A 81 -14.70 9.26 -23.66
CA PRO A 81 -13.44 8.53 -23.68
C PRO A 81 -12.87 8.41 -22.26
N GLU A 82 -12.37 7.24 -21.88
CA GLU A 82 -11.90 6.96 -20.53
C GLU A 82 -10.92 8.02 -19.99
N LYS A 83 -9.97 8.48 -20.82
CA LYS A 83 -9.02 9.54 -20.47
C LYS A 83 -9.72 10.86 -20.08
N VAL A 84 -10.76 11.23 -20.82
CA VAL A 84 -11.53 12.46 -20.53
C VAL A 84 -12.34 12.27 -19.26
N ALA A 85 -12.99 11.10 -19.09
CA ALA A 85 -13.77 10.77 -17.92
C ALA A 85 -12.91 10.79 -16.64
N ARG A 86 -11.68 10.26 -16.70
CA ARG A 86 -10.71 10.31 -15.59
C ARG A 86 -10.28 11.73 -15.26
N ARG A 87 -9.87 12.49 -16.28
CA ARG A 87 -9.36 13.86 -16.09
C ARG A 87 -10.43 14.80 -15.56
N LEU A 88 -11.64 14.70 -16.07
CA LEU A 88 -12.76 15.57 -15.70
C LEU A 88 -13.56 15.01 -14.51
N LYS A 89 -13.29 13.76 -14.10
CA LYS A 89 -14.00 13.05 -13.03
C LYS A 89 -15.51 13.03 -13.25
N VAL A 90 -15.93 12.51 -14.42
CA VAL A 90 -17.33 12.52 -14.85
C VAL A 90 -17.72 11.21 -15.53
N ILE A 91 -18.94 10.74 -15.26
CA ILE A 91 -19.53 9.54 -15.87
C ILE A 91 -21.01 9.78 -16.16
N ALA A 92 -21.43 9.57 -17.43
CA ALA A 92 -22.86 9.49 -17.75
C ALA A 92 -23.41 8.14 -17.26
N PHE A 93 -24.41 8.14 -16.40
CA PHE A 93 -24.88 6.91 -15.76
C PHE A 93 -26.33 6.55 -16.05
N ASP A 94 -27.15 7.51 -16.48
CA ASP A 94 -28.54 7.30 -16.83
C ASP A 94 -28.98 8.28 -17.93
N ARG A 95 -29.99 7.90 -18.73
CA ARG A 95 -30.54 8.70 -19.81
C ARG A 95 -32.03 8.49 -19.91
N ASP A 96 -32.77 9.57 -20.02
CA ASP A 96 -34.16 9.59 -20.42
C ASP A 96 -34.32 10.15 -21.84
N GLN A 97 -35.56 10.36 -22.32
CA GLN A 97 -35.82 10.81 -23.68
C GLN A 97 -35.22 12.19 -24.01
N THR A 98 -35.02 13.06 -23.02
CA THR A 98 -34.63 14.46 -23.21
C THR A 98 -33.39 14.86 -22.41
N SER A 99 -32.99 14.06 -21.44
CA SER A 99 -31.90 14.41 -20.54
C SER A 99 -30.91 13.26 -20.30
N ILE A 100 -29.68 13.63 -19.95
CA ILE A 100 -28.62 12.71 -19.50
C ILE A 100 -28.24 13.10 -18.08
N LYS A 101 -28.21 12.11 -17.19
CA LYS A 101 -27.71 12.28 -15.83
C LYS A 101 -26.21 12.04 -15.82
N LEU A 102 -25.46 13.02 -15.32
CA LEU A 102 -24.02 13.03 -15.29
C LEU A 102 -23.51 13.04 -13.85
N ALA A 103 -22.85 11.97 -13.42
CA ALA A 103 -22.15 11.90 -12.14
C ALA A 103 -20.84 12.69 -12.26
N MET A 104 -20.59 13.61 -11.34
CA MET A 104 -19.46 14.53 -11.34
C MET A 104 -18.90 14.70 -9.94
N ALA A 105 -17.57 14.80 -9.81
CA ALA A 105 -16.93 15.17 -8.55
C ALA A 105 -17.14 16.68 -8.24
N ASP A 106 -17.19 17.51 -9.29
CA ASP A 106 -17.53 18.93 -9.19
C ASP A 106 -18.74 19.24 -10.09
N PRO A 107 -19.97 19.18 -9.55
CA PRO A 107 -21.19 19.51 -10.29
C PRO A 107 -21.32 21.00 -10.68
N ASN A 108 -20.47 21.88 -10.13
CA ASN A 108 -20.46 23.30 -10.46
C ASN A 108 -19.70 23.63 -11.77
N ASN A 109 -18.99 22.65 -12.32
CA ASN A 109 -18.21 22.83 -13.54
C ASN A 109 -19.11 22.94 -14.78
N LYS A 110 -19.56 24.21 -15.07
CA LYS A 110 -20.45 24.53 -16.18
C LYS A 110 -19.85 24.17 -17.54
N GLU A 111 -18.55 24.32 -17.72
CA GLU A 111 -17.88 24.05 -19.00
C GLU A 111 -18.03 22.56 -19.38
N VAL A 112 -17.90 21.66 -18.42
CA VAL A 112 -18.10 20.23 -18.64
C VAL A 112 -19.55 19.91 -18.96
N ILE A 113 -20.49 20.50 -18.22
CA ILE A 113 -21.93 20.32 -18.44
C ILE A 113 -22.34 20.80 -19.86
N GLU A 114 -21.90 21.99 -20.28
CA GLU A 114 -22.18 22.54 -21.62
C GLU A 114 -21.53 21.72 -22.74
N ALA A 115 -20.28 21.24 -22.52
CA ALA A 115 -19.61 20.38 -23.50
C ALA A 115 -20.36 19.05 -23.70
N PHE A 116 -20.87 18.46 -22.62
CA PHE A 116 -21.70 17.24 -22.67
C PHE A 116 -23.04 17.50 -23.34
N ALA A 117 -23.71 18.60 -23.01
CA ALA A 117 -24.99 18.98 -23.62
C ALA A 117 -24.85 19.17 -25.12
N LYS A 118 -23.80 19.85 -25.58
CA LYS A 118 -23.49 20.01 -27.02
C LYS A 118 -23.19 18.69 -27.70
N LYS A 119 -22.38 17.82 -27.07
CA LYS A 119 -22.00 16.54 -27.66
C LYS A 119 -23.17 15.57 -27.81
N THR A 120 -24.09 15.57 -26.85
CA THR A 120 -25.20 14.61 -26.78
C THR A 120 -26.51 15.15 -27.30
N ASN A 121 -26.56 16.46 -27.60
CA ASN A 121 -27.78 17.20 -27.97
C ASN A 121 -28.94 16.93 -26.97
N SER A 122 -28.60 16.85 -25.67
CA SER A 122 -29.53 16.53 -24.60
C SER A 122 -29.31 17.46 -23.42
N LYS A 123 -30.34 17.69 -22.60
CA LYS A 123 -30.19 18.39 -21.33
C LYS A 123 -29.35 17.56 -20.38
N VAL A 124 -28.34 18.14 -19.74
CA VAL A 124 -27.51 17.47 -18.72
C VAL A 124 -28.03 17.81 -17.33
N ILE A 125 -28.23 16.78 -16.51
CA ILE A 125 -28.60 16.92 -15.11
C ILE A 125 -27.39 16.43 -14.27
N PRO A 126 -26.65 17.36 -13.61
CA PRO A 126 -25.50 17.01 -12.82
C PRO A 126 -25.91 16.37 -11.48
N TYR A 127 -25.20 15.32 -11.10
CA TYR A 127 -25.26 14.64 -9.83
C TYR A 127 -23.89 14.67 -9.18
N PHE A 128 -23.84 14.83 -7.88
CA PHE A 128 -22.58 14.69 -7.15
C PHE A 128 -22.25 13.19 -6.96
N ALA A 129 -21.02 12.82 -7.22
CA ALA A 129 -20.45 11.50 -6.90
C ALA A 129 -19.04 11.69 -6.35
N THR A 130 -18.61 10.86 -5.40
CA THR A 130 -17.26 10.97 -4.84
C THR A 130 -16.20 10.59 -5.88
N ASP A 131 -15.01 11.18 -5.76
CA ASP A 131 -13.84 10.82 -6.60
C ASP A 131 -13.57 9.33 -6.58
N LYS A 132 -13.66 8.72 -5.40
CA LYS A 132 -13.43 7.30 -5.19
C LYS A 132 -14.46 6.44 -5.92
N ASP A 133 -15.74 6.84 -5.88
CA ASP A 133 -16.82 6.09 -6.54
C ASP A 133 -16.71 6.21 -8.08
N ILE A 134 -16.41 7.41 -8.60
CA ILE A 134 -16.13 7.63 -10.03
C ILE A 134 -14.95 6.78 -10.49
N HIS A 135 -13.86 6.80 -9.75
CA HIS A 135 -12.67 6.01 -10.08
C HIS A 135 -12.96 4.50 -10.09
N ASN A 136 -13.73 4.01 -9.10
CA ASN A 136 -14.14 2.61 -9.05
C ASN A 136 -15.07 2.24 -10.21
N ALA A 137 -16.01 3.11 -10.57
CA ALA A 137 -16.90 2.89 -11.71
C ALA A 137 -16.11 2.82 -13.03
N LEU A 138 -15.14 3.72 -13.24
CA LEU A 138 -14.25 3.69 -14.41
C LEU A 138 -13.46 2.37 -14.49
N ARG A 139 -13.05 1.80 -13.35
CA ARG A 139 -12.39 0.48 -13.33
C ARG A 139 -13.33 -0.68 -13.66
N MET A 140 -14.60 -0.62 -13.26
CA MET A 140 -15.57 -1.70 -13.55
C MET A 140 -15.83 -1.88 -15.04
N PHE A 141 -15.83 -0.78 -15.81
CA PHE A 141 -16.16 -0.76 -17.23
C PHE A 141 -14.92 -0.77 -18.13
N ARG A 142 -13.74 -0.84 -17.55
CA ARG A 142 -12.50 -0.92 -18.31
C ARG A 142 -12.50 -2.17 -19.19
N LYS A 143 -12.13 -1.99 -20.46
CA LYS A 143 -11.97 -3.12 -21.39
C LYS A 143 -10.88 -4.05 -20.87
N ASP A 144 -11.03 -5.34 -21.09
CA ASP A 144 -10.00 -6.32 -20.78
C ASP A 144 -8.69 -5.99 -21.53
N LEU A 145 -7.55 -6.11 -20.87
CA LEU A 145 -6.24 -5.80 -21.45
C LEU A 145 -5.97 -6.68 -22.67
N GLN A 146 -6.41 -7.96 -22.65
CA GLN A 146 -6.28 -8.86 -23.77
C GLN A 146 -7.01 -8.31 -25.01
N ILE A 147 -8.25 -7.85 -24.85
CA ILE A 147 -9.04 -7.29 -25.96
C ILE A 147 -8.38 -6.06 -26.55
N ILE A 148 -7.81 -5.18 -25.72
CA ILE A 148 -7.13 -3.95 -26.21
C ILE A 148 -5.90 -4.32 -27.02
N VAL A 149 -5.09 -5.23 -26.51
CA VAL A 149 -3.86 -5.64 -27.19
C VAL A 149 -4.18 -6.40 -28.47
N ASP A 150 -5.18 -7.28 -28.45
CA ASP A 150 -5.63 -8.00 -29.65
C ASP A 150 -6.11 -7.04 -30.74
N ASN A 151 -6.86 -5.97 -30.36
CA ASN A 151 -7.26 -4.94 -31.31
C ASN A 151 -6.07 -4.17 -31.90
N LEU A 152 -5.05 -3.83 -31.07
CA LEU A 152 -3.82 -3.19 -31.56
C LEU A 152 -3.08 -4.08 -32.56
N LEU A 153 -3.03 -5.38 -32.31
CA LEU A 153 -2.40 -6.33 -33.21
C LEU A 153 -3.20 -6.49 -34.51
N GLN A 154 -4.54 -6.55 -34.44
CA GLN A 154 -5.41 -6.65 -35.61
C GLN A 154 -5.35 -5.40 -36.49
N GLU A 155 -5.28 -4.20 -35.90
CA GLU A 155 -5.10 -2.96 -36.66
C GLU A 155 -3.81 -2.97 -37.48
N GLU A 156 -2.71 -3.50 -36.94
CA GLU A 156 -1.45 -3.61 -37.69
C GLU A 156 -1.51 -4.73 -38.76
N ILE A 157 -2.11 -5.88 -38.45
CA ILE A 157 -2.35 -6.95 -39.44
C ILE A 157 -3.18 -6.45 -40.62
N SER A 158 -4.20 -5.61 -40.34
CA SER A 158 -5.07 -5.06 -41.40
C SER A 158 -4.32 -4.10 -42.33
N LYS A 159 -3.26 -3.45 -41.88
CA LYS A 159 -2.43 -2.54 -42.68
C LYS A 159 -1.41 -3.28 -43.52
N SER A 160 -0.80 -4.33 -43.00
CA SER A 160 0.34 -5.04 -43.62
C SER A 160 0.02 -6.43 -44.14
N LYS A 161 -1.22 -6.94 -43.94
CA LYS A 161 -1.71 -8.28 -44.29
C LYS A 161 -1.03 -9.45 -43.55
N VAL A 162 0.09 -9.24 -42.90
CA VAL A 162 0.83 -10.23 -42.09
C VAL A 162 1.36 -9.58 -40.84
N LEU A 163 1.20 -10.20 -39.69
CA LEU A 163 1.85 -9.76 -38.45
C LEU A 163 3.32 -10.16 -38.53
N SER A 164 4.19 -9.20 -38.88
CA SER A 164 5.62 -9.37 -38.69
C SER A 164 6.05 -8.84 -37.33
N ALA A 165 7.09 -9.43 -36.75
CA ALA A 165 7.62 -8.94 -35.49
C ALA A 165 8.12 -7.48 -35.60
N ASP A 166 8.57 -7.06 -36.80
CA ASP A 166 9.11 -5.73 -37.06
C ASP A 166 8.03 -4.64 -37.11
N GLU A 167 6.81 -4.96 -37.51
CA GLU A 167 5.69 -4.03 -37.69
C GLU A 167 4.76 -3.99 -36.47
N ALA A 168 4.92 -4.91 -35.51
CA ALA A 168 4.08 -4.96 -34.32
C ALA A 168 4.19 -3.67 -33.46
N PRO A 169 3.09 -3.19 -32.86
CA PRO A 169 3.04 -1.93 -32.10
C PRO A 169 3.63 -2.10 -30.69
N ILE A 170 4.87 -2.61 -30.59
CA ILE A 170 5.53 -2.98 -29.32
C ILE A 170 5.54 -1.85 -28.31
N THR A 171 5.86 -0.63 -28.77
CA THR A 171 5.90 0.54 -27.87
C THR A 171 4.52 0.77 -27.23
N LYS A 172 3.44 0.74 -28.02
CA LYS A 172 2.08 0.93 -27.52
C LYS A 172 1.65 -0.20 -26.57
N ILE A 173 2.04 -1.44 -26.88
CA ILE A 173 1.74 -2.60 -26.03
C ILE A 173 2.42 -2.43 -24.67
N VAL A 174 3.70 -2.11 -24.63
CA VAL A 174 4.45 -1.90 -23.37
C VAL A 174 3.84 -0.74 -22.54
N ASP A 175 3.52 0.38 -23.20
CA ASP A 175 2.92 1.55 -22.53
C ASP A 175 1.54 1.22 -21.94
N VAL A 176 0.70 0.50 -22.70
CA VAL A 176 -0.63 0.07 -22.24
C VAL A 176 -0.50 -0.91 -21.07
N VAL A 177 0.39 -1.90 -21.16
CA VAL A 177 0.62 -2.88 -20.07
C VAL A 177 1.04 -2.17 -18.78
N ILE A 178 1.98 -1.22 -18.86
CA ILE A 178 2.45 -0.48 -17.67
C ILE A 178 1.34 0.40 -17.09
N SER A 179 0.58 1.11 -17.94
CA SER A 179 -0.56 1.91 -17.49
C SER A 179 -1.61 1.05 -16.79
N TYR A 180 -1.91 -0.13 -17.34
CA TYR A 180 -2.86 -1.07 -16.73
C TYR A 180 -2.38 -1.59 -15.37
N ALA A 181 -1.11 -1.96 -15.28
CA ALA A 181 -0.52 -2.43 -14.04
C ALA A 181 -0.55 -1.33 -12.95
N TYR A 182 -0.25 -0.09 -13.34
CA TYR A 182 -0.30 1.07 -12.43
C TYR A 182 -1.72 1.30 -11.89
N ASP A 183 -2.72 1.35 -12.77
CA ASP A 183 -4.12 1.56 -12.40
C ASP A 183 -4.69 0.43 -11.55
N ASP A 184 -4.23 -0.80 -11.79
CA ASP A 184 -4.59 -1.98 -11.01
C ASP A 184 -3.82 -2.07 -9.67
N LYS A 185 -2.97 -1.08 -9.37
CA LYS A 185 -2.13 -1.03 -8.18
C LYS A 185 -1.23 -2.27 -8.05
N ALA A 186 -0.79 -2.80 -9.20
CA ALA A 186 0.17 -3.91 -9.22
C ALA A 186 1.51 -3.44 -8.62
N SER A 187 2.13 -4.29 -7.83
CA SER A 187 3.49 -4.07 -7.33
C SER A 187 4.55 -4.45 -8.37
N ASP A 188 4.28 -5.52 -9.13
CA ASP A 188 5.22 -6.07 -10.11
C ASP A 188 4.48 -6.53 -11.38
N ILE A 189 5.14 -6.38 -12.54
CA ILE A 189 4.77 -6.97 -13.82
C ILE A 189 5.78 -8.08 -14.10
N HIS A 190 5.32 -9.28 -14.33
CA HIS A 190 6.12 -10.42 -14.78
C HIS A 190 5.84 -10.68 -16.25
N ILE A 191 6.89 -10.74 -17.07
CA ILE A 191 6.83 -11.10 -18.50
C ILE A 191 7.63 -12.38 -18.65
N GLU A 192 6.93 -13.48 -18.89
CA GLU A 192 7.47 -14.81 -18.80
C GLU A 192 7.36 -15.53 -20.16
N PRO A 193 8.49 -15.98 -20.73
CA PRO A 193 8.44 -16.78 -21.93
C PRO A 193 7.92 -18.19 -21.59
N GLU A 194 6.97 -18.66 -22.37
CA GLU A 194 6.52 -20.04 -22.42
C GLU A 194 6.95 -20.66 -23.76
N GLU A 195 6.80 -21.96 -23.92
CA GLU A 195 7.16 -22.66 -25.17
C GLU A 195 6.49 -22.02 -26.41
N LYS A 196 5.19 -21.71 -26.33
CA LYS A 196 4.36 -21.24 -27.45
C LYS A 196 3.84 -19.82 -27.32
N SER A 197 3.98 -19.22 -26.16
CA SER A 197 3.44 -17.90 -25.84
C SER A 197 4.36 -17.07 -24.93
N SER A 198 4.00 -15.81 -24.75
CA SER A 198 4.55 -14.95 -23.71
C SER A 198 3.42 -14.65 -22.72
N LEU A 199 3.59 -15.05 -21.46
CA LEU A 199 2.62 -14.82 -20.38
C LEU A 199 3.00 -13.57 -19.60
N LEU A 200 2.07 -12.64 -19.48
CA LEU A 200 2.20 -11.47 -18.62
C LEU A 200 1.32 -11.64 -17.38
N ARG A 201 1.93 -11.47 -16.20
CA ARG A 201 1.25 -11.56 -14.92
C ARG A 201 1.48 -10.30 -14.10
N PHE A 202 0.45 -9.86 -13.40
CA PHE A 202 0.55 -8.77 -12.43
C PHE A 202 0.53 -9.32 -11.03
N ARG A 203 1.41 -8.82 -10.17
CA ARG A 203 1.34 -9.06 -8.73
C ARG A 203 0.47 -8.00 -8.10
N ILE A 204 -0.73 -8.39 -7.66
CA ILE A 204 -1.69 -7.50 -7.01
C ILE A 204 -1.98 -8.07 -5.62
N ASP A 205 -1.86 -7.23 -4.59
CA ASP A 205 -2.06 -7.62 -3.18
C ASP A 205 -1.25 -8.86 -2.75
N GLY A 206 -0.06 -9.03 -3.35
CA GLY A 206 0.87 -10.12 -3.07
C GLY A 206 0.68 -11.38 -3.94
N LEU A 207 -0.41 -11.50 -4.68
CA LEU A 207 -0.70 -12.64 -5.56
C LEU A 207 -0.42 -12.32 -7.03
N LEU A 208 0.02 -13.33 -7.78
CA LEU A 208 0.18 -13.25 -9.24
C LEU A 208 -1.13 -13.59 -9.94
N HIS A 209 -1.51 -12.75 -10.90
CA HIS A 209 -2.69 -12.92 -11.75
C HIS A 209 -2.26 -12.93 -13.22
N ASP A 210 -2.70 -13.93 -13.98
CA ASP A 210 -2.55 -13.95 -15.43
C ASP A 210 -3.40 -12.83 -16.02
N VAL A 211 -2.81 -11.98 -16.85
CA VAL A 211 -3.47 -10.76 -17.37
C VAL A 211 -3.48 -10.72 -18.89
N LEU A 212 -2.43 -11.22 -19.54
CA LEU A 212 -2.28 -11.12 -20.97
C LEU A 212 -1.43 -12.28 -21.50
N ARG A 213 -1.88 -12.90 -22.60
CA ARG A 213 -1.09 -13.85 -23.39
C ARG A 213 -0.82 -13.28 -24.77
N LEU A 214 0.43 -13.31 -25.17
CA LEU A 214 0.90 -12.80 -26.45
C LEU A 214 1.51 -13.93 -27.28
N PRO A 215 1.48 -13.81 -28.61
CA PRO A 215 2.26 -14.70 -29.48
C PRO A 215 3.74 -14.68 -29.13
N LYS A 216 4.39 -15.84 -29.13
CA LYS A 216 5.82 -16.00 -28.79
C LYS A 216 6.73 -15.07 -29.60
N ILE A 217 6.41 -14.85 -30.85
CA ILE A 217 7.18 -13.99 -31.77
C ILE A 217 7.35 -12.55 -31.29
N LEU A 218 6.45 -12.06 -30.41
CA LEU A 218 6.50 -10.71 -29.85
C LEU A 218 7.35 -10.63 -28.58
N HIS A 219 7.67 -11.78 -27.97
CA HIS A 219 8.35 -11.80 -26.66
C HIS A 219 9.68 -11.05 -26.68
N ASP A 220 10.59 -11.45 -27.57
CA ASP A 220 11.94 -10.90 -27.63
C ASP A 220 11.94 -9.40 -27.95
N ARG A 221 10.96 -8.94 -28.75
CA ARG A 221 10.78 -7.52 -29.07
C ARG A 221 10.31 -6.71 -27.87
N ILE A 222 9.44 -7.28 -27.04
CA ILE A 222 8.99 -6.65 -25.79
C ILE A 222 10.17 -6.57 -24.82
N ILE A 223 10.94 -7.64 -24.66
CA ILE A 223 12.14 -7.66 -23.82
C ILE A 223 13.17 -6.64 -24.32
N ALA A 224 13.45 -6.61 -25.63
CA ALA A 224 14.37 -5.62 -26.22
C ALA A 224 13.91 -4.17 -25.96
N ARG A 225 12.60 -3.90 -26.12
CA ARG A 225 12.03 -2.57 -25.80
C ARG A 225 12.23 -2.21 -24.34
N ILE A 226 12.02 -3.14 -23.41
CA ILE A 226 12.24 -2.93 -21.97
C ILE A 226 13.71 -2.68 -21.68
N LYS A 227 14.63 -3.43 -22.30
CA LYS A 227 16.08 -3.21 -22.18
C LYS A 227 16.45 -1.80 -22.62
N VAL A 228 15.96 -1.33 -23.76
CA VAL A 228 16.21 0.03 -24.26
C VAL A 228 15.71 1.08 -23.25
N LEU A 229 14.48 0.96 -22.77
CA LEU A 229 13.89 1.89 -21.80
C LEU A 229 14.65 1.91 -20.47
N SER A 230 15.25 0.77 -20.09
CA SER A 230 15.99 0.61 -18.82
C SER A 230 17.49 0.82 -18.96
N ARG A 231 17.98 1.19 -20.17
CA ARG A 231 19.41 1.40 -20.51
C ARG A 231 20.25 0.13 -20.28
N LEU A 232 19.66 -1.04 -20.57
CA LEU A 232 20.33 -2.34 -20.53
C LEU A 232 20.89 -2.71 -21.90
N ARG A 233 21.82 -3.66 -21.93
CA ARG A 233 22.40 -4.16 -23.17
C ARG A 233 21.41 -5.03 -23.92
N THR A 234 21.10 -4.67 -25.14
CA THR A 234 20.17 -5.39 -26.01
C THR A 234 20.81 -6.58 -26.71
N ASP A 235 22.13 -6.60 -26.81
CA ASP A 235 22.96 -7.65 -27.40
C ASP A 235 23.37 -8.76 -26.41
N GLU A 236 23.07 -8.61 -25.14
CA GLU A 236 23.39 -9.56 -24.08
C GLU A 236 22.13 -10.34 -23.67
N HIS A 237 22.16 -11.67 -23.83
CA HIS A 237 21.03 -12.57 -23.57
C HIS A 237 21.35 -13.71 -22.60
N LEU A 238 22.60 -13.84 -22.16
CA LEU A 238 23.06 -14.97 -21.37
C LEU A 238 23.32 -14.63 -19.91
N SER A 239 23.32 -13.33 -19.57
CA SER A 239 23.55 -12.87 -18.20
C SER A 239 22.36 -12.11 -17.64
N ALA A 240 22.21 -12.15 -16.30
CA ALA A 240 21.22 -11.32 -15.60
C ALA A 240 21.55 -9.85 -15.74
N GLN A 241 20.54 -9.01 -15.95
CA GLN A 241 20.69 -7.56 -16.08
C GLN A 241 19.66 -6.84 -15.21
N ASP A 242 20.12 -5.86 -14.42
CA ASP A 242 19.29 -5.00 -13.61
C ASP A 242 19.36 -3.56 -14.07
N GLY A 243 18.21 -2.90 -14.18
CA GLY A 243 18.10 -1.53 -14.66
C GLY A 243 16.98 -0.74 -14.00
N LYS A 244 16.86 0.50 -14.46
CA LYS A 244 15.79 1.42 -14.02
C LYS A 244 15.26 2.16 -15.23
N MET A 245 13.94 2.35 -15.27
CA MET A 245 13.31 3.24 -16.23
C MET A 245 12.31 4.16 -15.53
N ASN A 246 12.02 5.29 -16.15
CA ASN A 246 11.02 6.24 -15.68
C ASN A 246 9.99 6.44 -16.78
N ILE A 247 8.72 6.30 -16.44
CA ILE A 247 7.62 6.46 -17.37
C ILE A 247 6.65 7.51 -16.83
N LYS A 248 6.33 8.49 -17.68
CA LYS A 248 5.34 9.50 -17.34
C LYS A 248 3.94 8.92 -17.53
N THR A 249 3.22 8.75 -16.44
CA THR A 249 1.77 8.45 -16.45
C THR A 249 0.96 9.75 -16.46
N GLU A 250 -0.34 9.67 -16.59
CA GLU A 250 -1.22 10.85 -16.49
C GLU A 250 -1.20 11.49 -15.10
N GLU A 251 -0.87 10.70 -14.07
CA GLU A 251 -0.95 11.11 -12.67
C GLU A 251 0.41 11.44 -12.06
N GLU A 252 1.47 10.73 -12.45
CA GLU A 252 2.81 10.92 -11.90
C GLU A 252 3.93 10.40 -12.81
N ASN A 253 5.18 10.71 -12.45
CA ASN A 253 6.35 10.05 -13.02
C ASN A 253 6.59 8.74 -12.26
N LEU A 254 6.37 7.62 -12.93
CA LEU A 254 6.49 6.30 -12.36
C LEU A 254 7.93 5.79 -12.51
N ASP A 255 8.61 5.59 -11.39
CA ASP A 255 9.90 4.89 -11.35
C ASP A 255 9.65 3.37 -11.39
N ILE A 256 10.38 2.67 -12.26
CA ILE A 256 10.29 1.22 -12.42
C ILE A 256 11.68 0.61 -12.32
N ARG A 257 11.85 -0.36 -11.42
CA ARG A 257 13.05 -1.22 -11.38
C ARG A 257 12.80 -2.43 -12.28
N VAL A 258 13.78 -2.76 -13.07
CA VAL A 258 13.70 -3.84 -14.06
C VAL A 258 14.78 -4.85 -13.76
N SER A 259 14.42 -6.12 -13.70
CA SER A 259 15.35 -7.24 -13.65
C SER A 259 15.03 -8.20 -14.79
N ILE A 260 16.03 -8.54 -15.58
CA ILE A 260 15.94 -9.48 -16.70
C ILE A 260 16.86 -10.66 -16.44
N LEU A 261 16.32 -11.85 -16.60
CA LEU A 261 17.03 -13.10 -16.32
C LEU A 261 16.84 -14.08 -17.48
N PRO A 262 17.93 -14.68 -18.02
CA PRO A 262 17.80 -15.78 -18.97
C PRO A 262 17.15 -17.00 -18.31
N VAL A 263 16.21 -17.62 -19.02
CA VAL A 263 15.50 -18.84 -18.63
C VAL A 263 15.45 -19.80 -19.82
N ALA A 264 14.96 -21.01 -19.63
CA ALA A 264 14.99 -22.05 -20.68
C ALA A 264 14.35 -21.61 -22.01
N ASP A 265 13.24 -20.87 -21.95
CA ASP A 265 12.46 -20.46 -23.13
C ASP A 265 12.73 -19.03 -23.62
N GLY A 266 13.78 -18.37 -23.16
CA GLY A 266 14.12 -16.98 -23.53
C GLY A 266 14.53 -16.13 -22.32
N GLU A 267 14.17 -14.86 -22.29
CA GLU A 267 14.49 -13.95 -21.18
C GLU A 267 13.22 -13.58 -20.39
N LYS A 268 13.21 -13.83 -19.10
CA LYS A 268 12.15 -13.36 -18.20
C LYS A 268 12.44 -11.95 -17.71
N ALA A 269 11.44 -11.06 -17.76
CA ALA A 269 11.54 -9.74 -17.14
C ALA A 269 10.59 -9.59 -15.97
N VAL A 270 11.06 -8.91 -14.92
CA VAL A 270 10.25 -8.47 -13.78
C VAL A 270 10.40 -6.95 -13.62
N LEU A 271 9.28 -6.24 -13.69
CA LEU A 271 9.21 -4.80 -13.56
C LEU A 271 8.53 -4.45 -12.24
N ARG A 272 9.26 -3.90 -11.28
CA ARG A 272 8.70 -3.42 -10.01
C ARG A 272 8.29 -1.97 -10.12
N LEU A 273 7.01 -1.70 -9.92
CA LEU A 273 6.43 -0.36 -10.00
C LEU A 273 6.59 0.37 -8.66
N LEU A 274 7.21 1.56 -8.69
CA LEU A 274 7.47 2.37 -7.51
C LEU A 274 6.60 3.64 -7.54
N ALA A 275 5.27 3.47 -7.45
CA ALA A 275 4.31 4.57 -7.50
C ALA A 275 4.41 5.48 -6.25
N SER A 276 4.45 6.80 -6.43
CA SER A 276 4.57 7.76 -5.33
C SER A 276 3.25 8.01 -4.59
N LYS A 277 2.12 7.98 -5.29
CA LYS A 277 0.78 8.13 -4.69
C LYS A 277 0.42 6.99 -3.71
N ASN A 278 0.92 5.78 -3.95
CA ASN A 278 0.72 4.65 -3.04
C ASN A 278 1.58 4.71 -1.76
N ARG A 279 2.22 5.85 -1.47
CA ARG A 279 3.20 6.04 -0.38
C ARG A 279 2.75 7.04 0.68
N GLN A 280 1.54 7.58 0.57
CA GLN A 280 0.95 8.47 1.56
C GLN A 280 0.15 7.65 2.57
N PHE A 281 0.87 7.00 3.50
CA PHE A 281 0.24 6.25 4.57
C PHE A 281 0.38 7.00 5.89
N THR A 282 -0.67 6.94 6.71
CA THR A 282 -0.60 7.21 8.13
C THR A 282 -0.41 5.89 8.89
N LEU A 283 0.02 5.94 10.13
CA LEU A 283 0.15 4.72 10.95
C LEU A 283 -1.21 4.03 11.16
N SER A 284 -2.30 4.81 11.25
CA SER A 284 -3.67 4.28 11.33
C SER A 284 -4.07 3.55 10.05
N ASN A 285 -3.78 4.13 8.87
CA ASN A 285 -4.08 3.51 7.57
C ASN A 285 -3.30 2.22 7.34
N LEU A 286 -2.12 2.11 7.94
CA LEU A 286 -1.37 0.86 7.95
C LEU A 286 -2.03 -0.20 8.82
N GLY A 287 -2.96 0.19 9.71
CA GLY A 287 -3.74 -0.71 10.55
C GLY A 287 -3.32 -0.78 12.01
N LEU A 288 -2.48 0.16 12.52
CA LEU A 288 -2.21 0.24 13.94
C LEU A 288 -3.45 0.74 14.70
N CYS A 289 -3.80 0.07 15.79
CA CYS A 289 -4.87 0.52 16.67
C CYS A 289 -4.41 1.68 17.57
N ASP A 290 -5.33 2.46 18.14
CA ASP A 290 -5.04 3.65 18.95
C ASP A 290 -4.11 3.38 20.13
N HIS A 291 -4.28 2.23 20.78
CA HIS A 291 -3.41 1.80 21.86
C HIS A 291 -1.95 1.66 21.42
N ASP A 292 -1.71 1.02 20.26
CA ASP A 292 -0.37 0.84 19.72
C ASP A 292 0.19 2.13 19.12
N LEU A 293 -0.66 2.98 18.53
CA LEU A 293 -0.30 4.33 18.12
C LEU A 293 0.26 5.16 19.29
N THR A 294 -0.33 5.04 20.46
CA THR A 294 0.15 5.72 21.67
C THR A 294 1.57 5.27 22.06
N LYS A 295 1.85 3.95 22.01
CA LYS A 295 3.20 3.40 22.26
C LYS A 295 4.22 3.89 21.24
N VAL A 296 3.85 3.86 19.95
CA VAL A 296 4.71 4.35 18.87
C VAL A 296 5.01 5.83 19.05
N ASN A 297 3.97 6.68 19.26
CA ASN A 297 4.13 8.12 19.46
C ASN A 297 5.00 8.44 20.67
N LYS A 298 4.85 7.72 21.77
CA LYS A 298 5.72 7.86 22.95
C LYS A 298 7.19 7.55 22.62
N SER A 299 7.43 6.51 21.80
CA SER A 299 8.78 6.03 21.49
C SER A 299 9.50 6.89 20.45
N ILE A 300 8.80 7.42 19.43
CA ILE A 300 9.39 8.32 18.42
C ILE A 300 9.73 9.71 18.94
N ASN A 301 9.14 10.10 20.07
CA ASN A 301 9.43 11.36 20.76
C ASN A 301 10.55 11.26 21.80
N LYS A 302 11.12 10.08 22.01
CA LYS A 302 12.32 9.94 22.84
C LYS A 302 13.52 10.53 22.11
N ALA A 303 14.44 11.12 22.88
CA ALA A 303 15.65 11.72 22.34
C ALA A 303 16.60 10.67 21.74
N TYR A 304 16.63 9.45 22.28
CA TYR A 304 17.54 8.37 21.91
C TYR A 304 16.94 7.00 22.16
N GLY A 305 17.63 5.99 21.65
CA GLY A 305 17.25 4.59 21.76
C GLY A 305 16.91 3.98 20.40
N MET A 306 16.37 2.77 20.41
CA MET A 306 16.15 2.01 19.18
C MET A 306 14.68 1.63 19.03
N ILE A 307 14.15 1.76 17.82
CA ILE A 307 12.85 1.26 17.39
C ILE A 307 13.09 0.24 16.29
N LEU A 308 12.62 -0.98 16.50
CA LEU A 308 12.77 -2.09 15.57
C LEU A 308 11.45 -2.37 14.86
N SER A 309 11.50 -2.56 13.54
CA SER A 309 10.40 -3.17 12.79
C SER A 309 10.80 -4.56 12.32
N THR A 310 9.97 -5.56 12.58
CA THR A 310 10.29 -6.95 12.28
C THR A 310 9.18 -7.65 11.51
N GLY A 311 9.53 -8.72 10.81
CA GLY A 311 8.64 -9.51 9.95
C GLY A 311 9.38 -10.07 8.73
N PRO A 312 8.74 -10.95 7.94
CA PRO A 312 9.33 -11.49 6.71
C PRO A 312 9.44 -10.43 5.62
N THR A 313 10.06 -10.81 4.51
CA THR A 313 10.10 -9.98 3.31
C THR A 313 8.67 -9.70 2.81
N GLY A 314 8.40 -8.45 2.44
CA GLY A 314 7.08 -8.04 1.95
C GLY A 314 6.01 -7.83 3.03
N SER A 315 6.36 -7.89 4.33
CA SER A 315 5.41 -7.59 5.43
C SER A 315 5.14 -6.09 5.63
N GLY A 316 5.86 -5.21 4.93
CA GLY A 316 5.68 -3.75 5.00
C GLY A 316 6.58 -3.05 6.03
N LYS A 317 7.66 -3.67 6.53
CA LYS A 317 8.61 -3.08 7.50
C LYS A 317 9.11 -1.70 7.08
N THR A 318 9.60 -1.58 5.85
CA THR A 318 10.09 -0.31 5.32
C THR A 318 8.98 0.75 5.27
N THR A 319 7.74 0.33 4.96
CA THR A 319 6.59 1.25 4.89
C THR A 319 6.30 1.87 6.25
N ILE A 320 6.27 1.08 7.33
CA ILE A 320 6.03 1.63 8.67
C ILE A 320 7.17 2.53 9.13
N ILE A 321 8.42 2.13 8.91
CA ILE A 321 9.59 2.97 9.26
C ILE A 321 9.56 4.28 8.47
N TYR A 322 9.28 4.26 7.17
CA TYR A 322 9.18 5.47 6.36
C TYR A 322 8.01 6.37 6.80
N THR A 323 6.90 5.79 7.24
CA THR A 323 5.78 6.54 7.83
C THR A 323 6.21 7.21 9.13
N ILE A 324 6.95 6.51 9.99
CA ILE A 324 7.53 7.09 11.21
C ILE A 324 8.53 8.19 10.85
N LEU A 325 9.46 7.97 9.91
CA LEU A 325 10.42 8.98 9.48
C LEU A 325 9.73 10.27 9.01
N LYS A 326 8.64 10.15 8.24
CA LYS A 326 7.85 11.32 7.82
C LYS A 326 7.23 12.09 8.99
N LEU A 327 6.75 11.39 10.02
CA LEU A 327 6.15 12.00 11.20
C LEU A 327 7.15 12.82 12.02
N ILE A 328 8.40 12.34 12.10
CA ILE A 328 9.46 13.00 12.90
C ILE A 328 10.36 13.92 12.07
N ASN A 329 10.12 14.01 10.75
CA ASN A 329 10.91 14.81 9.82
C ASN A 329 10.50 16.29 9.90
N ILE A 330 11.12 17.00 10.81
CA ILE A 330 11.01 18.44 10.99
C ILE A 330 12.34 19.09 10.65
N ARG A 331 12.34 20.40 10.34
CA ARG A 331 13.56 21.12 9.90
C ARG A 331 14.70 21.12 10.92
N GLU A 332 14.36 21.02 12.18
CA GLU A 332 15.29 21.02 13.32
C GLU A 332 15.97 19.68 13.55
N ARG A 333 15.60 18.64 12.82
CA ARG A 333 16.17 17.29 12.97
C ARG A 333 16.97 16.89 11.72
N ASN A 334 18.21 16.51 11.93
CA ASN A 334 19.03 15.87 10.91
C ASN A 334 18.70 14.38 10.86
N ILE A 335 17.98 13.95 9.80
CA ILE A 335 17.65 12.55 9.54
C ILE A 335 18.57 12.01 8.48
N THR A 336 19.28 10.94 8.79
CA THR A 336 20.17 10.26 7.84
C THR A 336 19.85 8.78 7.78
N THR A 337 19.81 8.22 6.57
CA THR A 337 19.51 6.80 6.36
C THR A 337 20.61 6.08 5.61
N ILE A 338 20.73 4.76 5.82
CA ILE A 338 21.51 3.86 4.97
C ILE A 338 20.67 2.64 4.60
N GLU A 339 20.54 2.36 3.30
CA GLU A 339 19.53 1.45 2.75
C GLU A 339 20.08 0.61 1.59
N ASP A 340 19.49 -0.57 1.35
CA ASP A 340 19.85 -1.47 0.24
C ASP A 340 18.61 -2.04 -0.48
N PRO A 341 18.08 -1.33 -1.48
CA PRO A 341 18.36 0.05 -1.87
C PRO A 341 17.40 1.06 -1.21
N VAL A 342 17.61 2.36 -1.43
CA VAL A 342 16.62 3.41 -1.11
C VAL A 342 15.34 3.14 -1.90
N GLU A 343 14.21 2.95 -1.20
CA GLU A 343 12.94 2.61 -1.85
C GLU A 343 12.32 3.83 -2.56
N TYR A 344 12.27 4.96 -1.88
CA TYR A 344 11.90 6.25 -2.46
C TYR A 344 12.49 7.42 -1.65
N ARG A 345 12.51 8.59 -2.24
CA ARG A 345 13.05 9.78 -1.60
C ARG A 345 12.11 10.32 -0.54
N ILE A 346 12.67 10.65 0.62
CA ILE A 346 12.00 11.40 1.69
C ILE A 346 12.57 12.82 1.65
N PRO A 347 11.77 13.85 1.28
CA PRO A 347 12.24 15.23 1.30
C PRO A 347 12.73 15.61 2.69
N GLY A 348 13.93 16.21 2.79
CA GLY A 348 14.53 16.61 4.07
C GLY A 348 15.35 15.54 4.78
N ALA A 349 15.37 14.29 4.29
CA ALA A 349 16.25 13.23 4.81
C ALA A 349 17.46 13.02 3.90
N ASN A 350 18.62 12.75 4.49
CA ASN A 350 19.85 12.40 3.80
C ASN A 350 19.93 10.88 3.63
N GLN A 351 19.57 10.38 2.44
CA GLN A 351 19.46 8.94 2.19
C GLN A 351 20.68 8.42 1.44
N ILE A 352 21.38 7.47 2.04
CA ILE A 352 22.56 6.80 1.51
C ILE A 352 22.17 5.42 1.01
N GLN A 353 22.58 5.06 -0.19
CA GLN A 353 22.39 3.71 -0.71
C GLN A 353 23.70 2.93 -0.62
N VAL A 354 23.64 1.71 -0.08
CA VAL A 354 24.73 0.73 -0.08
C VAL A 354 25.28 0.55 -1.51
N ASN A 355 26.60 0.53 -1.65
CA ASN A 355 27.25 0.35 -2.94
C ASN A 355 28.46 -0.60 -2.80
N PRO A 356 28.31 -1.87 -3.18
CA PRO A 356 29.41 -2.85 -3.09
C PRO A 356 30.64 -2.46 -3.92
N LYS A 357 30.45 -1.75 -5.05
CA LYS A 357 31.57 -1.33 -5.93
C LYS A 357 32.52 -0.34 -5.26
N THR A 358 32.04 0.42 -4.29
CA THR A 358 32.84 1.42 -3.55
C THR A 358 33.08 1.01 -2.10
N ASN A 359 32.80 -0.23 -1.73
CA ASN A 359 32.88 -0.75 -0.36
C ASN A 359 32.01 0.04 0.66
N LEU A 360 30.96 0.72 0.18
CA LEU A 360 30.00 1.37 1.05
C LEU A 360 28.98 0.32 1.55
N THR A 361 29.29 -0.30 2.69
CA THR A 361 28.45 -1.29 3.39
C THR A 361 27.56 -0.62 4.43
N PHE A 362 26.62 -1.36 5.04
CA PHE A 362 25.84 -0.87 6.17
C PHE A 362 26.74 -0.39 7.31
N ALA A 363 27.73 -1.20 7.72
CA ALA A 363 28.64 -0.88 8.81
C ALA A 363 29.52 0.36 8.48
N SER A 364 30.16 0.42 7.31
CA SER A 364 31.03 1.54 6.93
C SER A 364 30.25 2.85 6.77
N GLY A 365 29.05 2.76 6.17
CA GLY A 365 28.16 3.91 6.01
C GLY A 365 27.63 4.42 7.35
N LEU A 366 27.23 3.52 8.27
CA LEU A 366 26.74 3.91 9.59
C LEU A 366 27.82 4.62 10.42
N ARG A 367 29.10 4.14 10.38
CA ARG A 367 30.23 4.87 10.99
C ARG A 367 30.40 6.28 10.40
N SER A 368 30.14 6.43 9.10
CA SER A 368 30.24 7.75 8.46
C SER A 368 29.08 8.66 8.86
N ILE A 369 27.88 8.12 8.99
CA ILE A 369 26.68 8.84 9.45
C ILE A 369 26.91 9.43 10.84
N LEU A 370 27.51 8.69 11.76
CA LEU A 370 27.80 9.16 13.14
C LEU A 370 28.70 10.40 13.20
N ARG A 371 29.41 10.73 12.11
CA ARG A 371 30.23 11.96 12.00
C ARG A 371 29.52 13.11 11.29
N GLN A 372 28.22 12.94 10.98
CA GLN A 372 27.38 13.93 10.28
C GLN A 372 26.36 14.60 11.22
N ASP A 373 26.58 14.53 12.54
CA ASP A 373 25.69 15.10 13.56
C ASP A 373 24.20 14.74 13.37
N PRO A 374 23.86 13.42 13.27
CA PRO A 374 22.50 13.00 13.04
C PRO A 374 21.69 13.06 14.35
N ASN A 375 20.42 13.45 14.29
CA ASN A 375 19.48 13.25 15.39
C ASN A 375 18.76 11.90 15.28
N VAL A 376 18.45 11.51 14.04
CA VAL A 376 17.73 10.27 13.72
C VAL A 376 18.50 9.50 12.65
N ILE A 377 18.73 8.24 12.91
CA ILE A 377 19.42 7.33 11.99
C ILE A 377 18.47 6.21 11.60
N PHE A 378 18.30 5.95 10.30
CA PHE A 378 17.65 4.74 9.83
C PHE A 378 18.67 3.81 9.16
N VAL A 379 18.78 2.62 9.72
CA VAL A 379 19.53 1.50 9.12
C VAL A 379 18.53 0.57 8.48
N GLY A 380 18.56 0.45 7.16
CA GLY A 380 17.57 -0.31 6.40
C GLY A 380 17.30 -1.69 6.96
N GLU A 381 18.36 -2.41 7.31
CA GLU A 381 18.30 -3.69 8.03
C GLU A 381 19.60 -4.01 8.74
N ILE A 382 19.53 -4.82 9.78
CA ILE A 382 20.68 -5.39 10.47
C ILE A 382 20.78 -6.88 10.11
N ARG A 383 21.89 -7.26 9.45
CA ARG A 383 22.16 -8.65 9.04
C ARG A 383 23.38 -9.27 9.74
N ASP A 384 24.28 -8.45 10.25
CA ASP A 384 25.57 -8.87 10.79
C ASP A 384 25.88 -8.23 12.14
N ASN A 385 26.83 -8.83 12.86
CA ASN A 385 27.21 -8.42 14.21
C ASN A 385 27.84 -7.02 14.24
N GLU A 386 28.57 -6.64 13.21
CA GLU A 386 29.26 -5.34 13.13
C GLU A 386 28.25 -4.21 13.03
N THR A 387 27.27 -4.33 12.11
CA THR A 387 26.19 -3.36 11.96
C THR A 387 25.33 -3.29 13.22
N ALA A 388 25.03 -4.45 13.86
CA ALA A 388 24.27 -4.49 15.10
C ALA A 388 24.96 -3.74 16.24
N GLY A 389 26.25 -3.97 16.45
CA GLY A 389 27.05 -3.27 17.47
C GLY A 389 27.04 -1.77 17.27
N ILE A 390 27.35 -1.28 16.06
CA ILE A 390 27.42 0.16 15.76
C ILE A 390 26.03 0.82 15.93
N ALA A 391 24.93 0.14 15.52
CA ALA A 391 23.57 0.66 15.67
C ALA A 391 23.16 0.79 17.14
N VAL A 392 23.53 -0.19 17.98
CA VAL A 392 23.27 -0.16 19.42
C VAL A 392 24.11 0.91 20.12
N ASP A 393 25.39 1.05 19.76
CA ASP A 393 26.26 2.13 20.29
C ASP A 393 25.71 3.52 19.92
N ALA A 394 25.23 3.69 18.69
CA ALA A 394 24.57 4.93 18.26
C ALA A 394 23.33 5.24 19.12
N ALA A 395 22.50 4.23 19.38
CA ALA A 395 21.32 4.36 20.22
C ALA A 395 21.66 4.67 21.68
N LEU A 396 22.78 4.15 22.18
CA LEU A 396 23.27 4.42 23.55
C LEU A 396 23.84 5.84 23.69
N THR A 397 24.47 6.35 22.61
CA THR A 397 25.18 7.63 22.61
C THR A 397 24.34 8.84 22.21
N GLY A 398 23.02 8.74 22.27
CA GLY A 398 22.12 9.89 22.16
C GLY A 398 21.35 10.00 20.84
N HIS A 399 21.39 8.98 19.97
CA HIS A 399 20.67 8.99 18.69
C HIS A 399 19.40 8.14 18.73
N LEU A 400 18.35 8.59 18.05
CA LEU A 400 17.18 7.74 17.79
C LEU A 400 17.46 6.88 16.56
N VAL A 401 17.62 5.58 16.77
CA VAL A 401 17.92 4.61 15.72
C VAL A 401 16.66 3.84 15.35
N LEU A 402 16.30 3.88 14.07
CA LEU A 402 15.27 3.06 13.47
C LEU A 402 15.93 1.96 12.65
N THR A 403 15.43 0.72 12.70
CA THR A 403 15.98 -0.36 11.88
C THR A 403 14.99 -1.49 11.67
N THR A 404 15.35 -2.44 10.80
CA THR A 404 14.54 -3.64 10.57
C THR A 404 15.34 -4.91 10.88
N LEU A 405 14.60 -5.92 11.32
CA LEU A 405 15.09 -7.29 11.52
C LEU A 405 14.17 -8.30 10.82
N HIS A 406 14.70 -9.48 10.53
CA HIS A 406 13.91 -10.58 9.99
C HIS A 406 13.63 -11.59 11.11
N THR A 407 12.59 -11.32 11.93
CA THR A 407 12.04 -12.26 12.91
C THR A 407 10.52 -12.38 12.74
N ASN A 408 9.94 -13.46 13.26
CA ASN A 408 8.53 -13.77 13.03
C ASN A 408 7.57 -12.97 13.92
N ASP A 409 7.99 -12.60 15.12
CA ASP A 409 7.26 -11.85 16.14
C ASP A 409 8.16 -10.81 16.81
N ALA A 410 7.62 -10.01 17.72
CA ALA A 410 8.34 -8.93 18.35
C ALA A 410 9.35 -9.44 19.39
N ALA A 411 8.99 -10.44 20.18
CA ALA A 411 9.84 -10.93 21.27
C ALA A 411 11.10 -11.62 20.75
N THR A 412 11.02 -12.35 19.64
CA THR A 412 12.18 -13.04 19.02
C THR A 412 13.24 -12.08 18.46
N ALA A 413 12.92 -10.80 18.27
CA ALA A 413 13.91 -9.80 17.88
C ALA A 413 15.01 -9.61 18.95
N ILE A 414 14.68 -9.81 20.22
CA ILE A 414 15.60 -9.64 21.35
C ILE A 414 16.68 -10.73 21.35
N PRO A 415 16.37 -12.04 21.41
CA PRO A 415 17.38 -13.09 21.26
C PRO A 415 18.20 -12.93 19.96
N ARG A 416 17.56 -12.50 18.88
CA ARG A 416 18.26 -12.30 17.59
C ARG A 416 19.37 -11.26 17.67
N LEU A 417 19.17 -10.14 18.39
CA LEU A 417 20.25 -9.17 18.65
C LEU A 417 21.35 -9.76 19.53
N ILE A 418 21.00 -10.56 20.53
CA ILE A 418 21.97 -11.24 21.39
C ILE A 418 22.80 -12.25 20.60
N ASP A 419 22.18 -13.00 19.68
CA ASP A 419 22.87 -13.91 18.77
C ASP A 419 23.86 -13.18 17.85
N MET A 420 23.57 -11.92 17.53
CA MET A 420 24.47 -11.02 16.80
C MET A 420 25.56 -10.41 17.71
N LYS A 421 25.85 -11.02 18.86
CA LYS A 421 26.91 -10.61 19.79
C LYS A 421 26.68 -9.26 20.46
N VAL A 422 25.46 -8.74 20.47
CA VAL A 422 25.11 -7.57 21.29
C VAL A 422 24.89 -8.01 22.73
N GLU A 423 25.55 -7.35 23.66
CA GLU A 423 25.41 -7.68 25.08
C GLU A 423 23.97 -7.43 25.58
N PRO A 424 23.36 -8.33 26.36
CA PRO A 424 21.98 -8.23 26.80
C PRO A 424 21.64 -6.94 27.53
N PHE A 425 22.55 -6.41 28.35
CA PHE A 425 22.33 -5.15 29.06
C PHE A 425 22.29 -3.94 28.12
N LEU A 426 23.01 -3.99 26.97
CA LEU A 426 22.94 -2.99 25.92
C LEU A 426 21.60 -3.05 25.18
N VAL A 427 21.12 -4.25 24.83
CA VAL A 427 19.79 -4.44 24.25
C VAL A 427 18.72 -3.90 25.19
N ALA A 428 18.77 -4.25 26.48
CA ALA A 428 17.82 -3.79 27.50
C ALA A 428 17.82 -2.27 27.70
N SER A 429 18.97 -1.61 27.54
CA SER A 429 19.08 -0.16 27.73
C SER A 429 18.73 0.67 26.50
N THR A 430 18.92 0.12 25.30
CA THR A 430 18.78 0.85 24.05
C THR A 430 17.45 0.60 23.33
N VAL A 431 16.91 -0.63 23.34
CA VAL A 431 15.66 -0.94 22.64
C VAL A 431 14.46 -0.35 23.38
N ASN A 432 13.73 0.52 22.71
CA ASN A 432 12.54 1.20 23.24
C ASN A 432 11.24 0.50 22.83
N LEU A 433 11.18 0.07 21.56
CA LEU A 433 9.96 -0.45 20.94
C LEU A 433 10.32 -1.46 19.83
N ILE A 434 9.54 -2.52 19.76
CA ILE A 434 9.61 -3.50 18.67
C ILE A 434 8.23 -3.63 18.04
N ILE A 435 8.14 -3.46 16.73
CA ILE A 435 6.89 -3.53 15.95
C ILE A 435 7.01 -4.73 15.02
N ALA A 436 6.37 -5.84 15.35
CA ALA A 436 6.25 -6.96 14.44
C ALA A 436 5.00 -6.84 13.59
N GLN A 437 5.10 -7.18 12.30
CA GLN A 437 3.97 -7.02 11.37
C GLN A 437 3.90 -8.09 10.28
N ARG A 438 2.67 -8.35 9.87
CA ARG A 438 2.30 -9.13 8.69
C ARG A 438 1.26 -8.37 7.89
N LEU A 439 1.09 -8.69 6.60
CA LEU A 439 0.06 -8.11 5.75
C LEU A 439 -1.03 -9.13 5.44
N VAL A 440 -2.27 -8.74 5.70
CA VAL A 440 -3.49 -9.45 5.30
C VAL A 440 -4.20 -8.66 4.20
N ARG A 441 -4.94 -9.34 3.34
CA ARG A 441 -5.77 -8.68 2.32
C ARG A 441 -7.03 -8.12 2.96
N LYS A 442 -7.44 -6.93 2.53
CA LYS A 442 -8.71 -6.31 2.93
C LYS A 442 -9.86 -6.90 2.14
N ILE A 443 -11.00 -7.13 2.79
CA ILE A 443 -12.23 -7.47 2.09
C ILE A 443 -12.58 -6.35 1.11
N CYS A 444 -12.98 -6.71 -0.09
CA CYS A 444 -13.40 -5.75 -1.10
C CYS A 444 -14.72 -5.09 -0.70
N ASP A 445 -14.72 -3.78 -0.49
CA ASP A 445 -15.90 -3.01 -0.05
C ASP A 445 -17.09 -3.16 -1.01
N MET A 446 -16.81 -3.32 -2.32
CA MET A 446 -17.82 -3.41 -3.37
C MET A 446 -18.60 -4.74 -3.39
N CYS A 447 -18.05 -5.80 -2.81
CA CYS A 447 -18.69 -7.12 -2.81
C CYS A 447 -18.74 -7.77 -1.42
N LYS A 448 -18.55 -6.96 -0.37
CA LYS A 448 -18.60 -7.36 1.02
C LYS A 448 -20.01 -7.82 1.40
N ILE A 449 -20.12 -9.01 1.96
CA ILE A 449 -21.37 -9.58 2.46
C ILE A 449 -21.19 -10.13 3.87
N PRO A 450 -22.23 -10.11 4.72
CA PRO A 450 -22.16 -10.71 6.05
C PRO A 450 -22.01 -12.23 5.98
N LEU A 451 -21.34 -12.79 6.98
CA LEU A 451 -21.14 -14.22 7.19
C LEU A 451 -21.35 -14.53 8.68
N THR A 452 -22.31 -15.40 8.99
CA THR A 452 -22.49 -15.87 10.36
C THR A 452 -21.53 -17.02 10.65
N VAL A 453 -20.76 -16.90 11.74
CA VAL A 453 -19.80 -17.89 12.20
C VAL A 453 -20.16 -18.29 13.62
N THR A 454 -20.20 -19.60 13.91
CA THR A 454 -20.50 -20.13 15.23
C THR A 454 -19.28 -20.12 16.16
N LEU A 455 -19.54 -20.06 17.46
CA LEU A 455 -18.49 -20.17 18.48
C LEU A 455 -17.67 -21.46 18.32
N SER A 456 -18.32 -22.58 17.99
CA SER A 456 -17.66 -23.86 17.75
C SER A 456 -16.68 -23.84 16.57
N THR A 457 -17.01 -23.08 15.52
CA THR A 457 -16.11 -22.87 14.39
C THR A 457 -14.90 -22.03 14.79
N LEU A 458 -15.11 -20.94 15.55
CA LEU A 458 -14.00 -20.09 16.02
C LEU A 458 -13.08 -20.81 16.99
N ALA A 459 -13.63 -21.68 17.86
CA ALA A 459 -12.86 -22.47 18.83
C ALA A 459 -11.91 -23.47 18.18
N GLN A 460 -12.06 -23.79 16.90
CA GLN A 460 -11.10 -24.59 16.12
C GLN A 460 -9.83 -23.83 15.79
N TYR A 461 -9.88 -22.49 15.81
CA TYR A 461 -8.78 -21.63 15.39
C TYR A 461 -8.20 -20.82 16.54
N PHE A 462 -9.01 -20.44 17.53
CA PHE A 462 -8.61 -19.56 18.64
C PHE A 462 -8.95 -20.17 20.00
N PRO A 463 -8.12 -19.92 21.02
CA PRO A 463 -8.46 -20.28 22.40
C PRO A 463 -9.76 -19.58 22.86
N MET A 464 -10.58 -20.30 23.61
CA MET A 464 -11.88 -19.79 24.10
C MET A 464 -11.74 -18.49 24.91
N GLU A 465 -10.69 -18.37 25.72
CA GLU A 465 -10.42 -17.15 26.50
C GLU A 465 -10.17 -15.93 25.59
N MET A 466 -9.45 -16.11 24.49
CA MET A 466 -9.20 -15.07 23.51
C MET A 466 -10.49 -14.63 22.80
N ILE A 467 -11.35 -15.60 22.43
CA ILE A 467 -12.64 -15.30 21.80
C ILE A 467 -13.50 -14.48 22.77
N LYS A 468 -13.66 -14.94 24.00
CA LYS A 468 -14.45 -14.23 25.03
C LYS A 468 -13.93 -12.83 25.32
N LYS A 469 -12.61 -12.67 25.44
CA LYS A 469 -11.95 -11.39 25.70
C LYS A 469 -12.19 -10.36 24.58
N ASN A 470 -12.11 -10.78 23.30
CA ASN A 470 -12.11 -9.84 22.17
C ASN A 470 -13.48 -9.73 21.50
N LEU A 471 -14.33 -10.76 21.52
CA LEU A 471 -15.64 -10.80 20.84
C LEU A 471 -16.83 -10.89 21.79
N GLY A 472 -16.60 -11.16 23.08
CA GLY A 472 -17.64 -11.36 24.08
C GLY A 472 -18.21 -12.79 24.10
N GLU A 473 -19.25 -12.98 24.91
CA GLU A 473 -19.90 -14.28 25.11
C GLU A 473 -21.14 -14.40 24.20
N SER A 474 -20.94 -14.86 22.98
CA SER A 474 -22.01 -15.15 22.02
C SER A 474 -21.81 -16.53 21.39
N LEU A 475 -22.91 -17.19 21.02
CA LEU A 475 -22.85 -18.46 20.28
C LEU A 475 -22.66 -18.26 18.77
N GLN A 476 -22.95 -17.05 18.28
CA GLN A 476 -22.83 -16.69 16.87
C GLN A 476 -22.27 -15.29 16.74
N PHE A 477 -21.42 -15.09 15.74
CA PHE A 477 -20.77 -13.83 15.42
C PHE A 477 -21.02 -13.48 13.95
N THR A 478 -21.25 -12.20 13.68
CA THR A 478 -21.40 -11.72 12.31
C THR A 478 -20.05 -11.18 11.84
N PHE A 479 -19.42 -11.89 10.92
CA PHE A 479 -18.23 -11.46 10.20
C PHE A 479 -18.60 -11.07 8.77
N PHE A 480 -17.58 -10.85 7.95
CA PHE A 480 -17.77 -10.45 6.56
C PHE A 480 -16.83 -11.22 5.64
N LYS A 481 -17.27 -11.38 4.37
CA LYS A 481 -16.44 -11.91 3.28
C LYS A 481 -16.73 -11.18 1.98
N GLY A 482 -15.78 -11.23 1.05
CA GLY A 482 -16.01 -10.75 -0.31
C GLY A 482 -16.62 -11.84 -1.17
N ARG A 483 -17.73 -11.54 -1.87
CA ARG A 483 -18.36 -12.47 -2.83
C ARG A 483 -17.56 -12.62 -4.12
N GLY A 484 -16.72 -11.64 -4.43
CA GLY A 484 -16.06 -11.49 -5.71
C GLY A 484 -16.82 -10.53 -6.65
N CYS A 485 -16.10 -9.64 -7.33
CA CYS A 485 -16.62 -8.72 -8.33
C CYS A 485 -15.51 -8.35 -9.33
N LYS A 486 -15.85 -7.63 -10.40
CA LYS A 486 -14.88 -7.19 -11.42
C LYS A 486 -13.74 -6.35 -10.82
N ILE A 487 -14.04 -5.47 -9.84
CA ILE A 487 -13.02 -4.61 -9.18
C ILE A 487 -11.95 -5.43 -8.48
N CYS A 488 -12.34 -6.45 -7.72
CA CYS A 488 -11.42 -7.34 -7.02
C CYS A 488 -10.99 -8.56 -7.87
N ARG A 489 -11.31 -8.59 -9.17
CA ARG A 489 -11.02 -9.71 -10.08
C ARG A 489 -11.52 -11.05 -9.53
N ASN A 490 -12.73 -11.05 -8.97
CA ASN A 490 -13.42 -12.18 -8.35
C ASN A 490 -12.69 -12.80 -7.13
N THR A 491 -11.64 -12.15 -6.61
CA THR A 491 -10.91 -12.64 -5.42
C THR A 491 -11.65 -12.40 -4.11
N GLY A 492 -12.57 -11.44 -4.05
CA GLY A 492 -13.22 -10.99 -2.83
C GLY A 492 -12.38 -10.01 -1.99
N TYR A 493 -11.13 -9.69 -2.41
CA TYR A 493 -10.20 -8.84 -1.69
C TYR A 493 -9.71 -7.67 -2.54
N SER A 494 -9.42 -6.54 -1.89
CA SER A 494 -8.86 -5.35 -2.56
C SER A 494 -8.03 -4.53 -1.57
N GLY A 495 -6.72 -4.46 -1.81
CA GLY A 495 -5.76 -3.81 -0.93
C GLY A 495 -5.33 -4.68 0.25
N ARG A 496 -4.36 -4.18 1.01
CA ARG A 496 -3.78 -4.87 2.17
C ARG A 496 -3.78 -3.98 3.40
N ILE A 497 -3.74 -4.60 4.58
CA ILE A 497 -3.59 -3.92 5.87
C ILE A 497 -2.64 -4.73 6.74
N GLY A 498 -1.93 -4.05 7.65
CA GLY A 498 -1.07 -4.72 8.61
C GLY A 498 -1.87 -5.39 9.73
N VAL A 499 -1.35 -6.50 10.24
CA VAL A 499 -1.64 -7.02 11.58
C VAL A 499 -0.37 -6.88 12.38
N PHE A 500 -0.49 -6.39 13.60
CA PHE A 500 0.63 -5.89 14.38
C PHE A 500 0.74 -6.54 15.75
N GLU A 501 1.96 -6.55 16.24
CA GLU A 501 2.33 -6.84 17.62
C GLU A 501 3.35 -5.79 18.04
N VAL A 502 2.98 -4.94 19.00
CA VAL A 502 3.79 -3.78 19.41
C VAL A 502 4.25 -3.97 20.85
N LEU A 503 5.52 -4.35 21.00
CA LEU A 503 6.18 -4.60 22.26
C LEU A 503 6.92 -3.37 22.73
N GLU A 504 6.44 -2.72 23.80
CA GLU A 504 7.18 -1.69 24.54
C GLU A 504 8.13 -2.35 25.53
N VAL A 505 9.41 -1.98 25.51
CA VAL A 505 10.41 -2.53 26.42
C VAL A 505 10.29 -1.84 27.79
N THR A 506 9.42 -2.41 28.63
CA THR A 506 9.19 -1.97 30.04
C THR A 506 10.34 -2.36 30.94
N ASN A 507 10.35 -1.85 32.17
CA ASN A 507 11.38 -2.21 33.15
C ASN A 507 11.39 -3.71 33.48
N GLU A 508 10.23 -4.36 33.46
CA GLU A 508 10.10 -5.80 33.68
C GLU A 508 10.71 -6.59 32.51
N ILE A 509 10.46 -6.15 31.27
CA ILE A 509 11.06 -6.75 30.08
C ILE A 509 12.57 -6.53 30.07
N LYS A 510 13.08 -5.35 30.48
CA LYS A 510 14.53 -5.11 30.61
C LYS A 510 15.22 -6.10 31.56
N LYS A 511 14.60 -6.45 32.67
CA LYS A 511 15.11 -7.47 33.59
C LYS A 511 15.21 -8.84 32.90
N LEU A 512 14.13 -9.25 32.21
CA LEU A 512 14.11 -10.54 31.49
C LEU A 512 15.17 -10.59 30.39
N ILE A 513 15.39 -9.49 29.65
CA ILE A 513 16.46 -9.39 28.65
C ILE A 513 17.82 -9.58 29.30
N THR A 514 18.08 -8.87 30.42
CA THR A 514 19.37 -8.94 31.14
C THR A 514 19.63 -10.36 31.70
N GLU A 515 18.55 -11.04 32.13
CA GLU A 515 18.57 -12.42 32.57
C GLU A 515 18.65 -13.43 31.42
N LYS A 516 18.68 -13.00 30.17
CA LYS A 516 18.70 -13.84 28.95
C LYS A 516 17.51 -14.81 28.88
N ARG A 517 16.31 -14.38 29.31
CA ARG A 517 15.11 -15.21 29.22
C ARG A 517 14.71 -15.43 27.76
N ASP A 518 14.01 -16.53 27.51
CA ASP A 518 13.52 -16.91 26.20
C ASP A 518 12.41 -15.98 25.68
N ALA A 519 12.16 -16.03 24.38
CA ALA A 519 11.14 -15.21 23.73
C ALA A 519 9.73 -15.48 24.27
N GLU A 520 9.41 -16.71 24.68
CA GLU A 520 8.09 -17.06 25.22
C GLU A 520 7.84 -16.36 26.56
N THR A 521 8.84 -16.34 27.45
CA THR A 521 8.76 -15.63 28.74
C THR A 521 8.60 -14.13 28.52
N ILE A 522 9.34 -13.56 27.56
CA ILE A 522 9.23 -12.14 27.20
C ILE A 522 7.84 -11.84 26.63
N THR A 523 7.30 -12.70 25.76
CA THR A 523 5.94 -12.55 25.20
C THR A 523 4.88 -12.56 26.30
N LYS A 524 4.95 -13.51 27.25
CA LYS A 524 4.01 -13.59 28.38
C LYS A 524 4.02 -12.31 29.22
N GLN A 525 5.20 -11.76 29.50
CA GLN A 525 5.32 -10.50 30.21
C GLN A 525 4.78 -9.33 29.38
N ALA A 526 5.12 -9.26 28.09
CA ALA A 526 4.64 -8.21 27.21
C ALA A 526 3.11 -8.18 27.10
N VAL A 527 2.46 -9.36 27.00
CA VAL A 527 0.98 -9.46 27.03
C VAL A 527 0.41 -8.99 28.36
N LYS A 528 1.06 -9.34 29.47
CA LYS A 528 0.69 -8.84 30.81
C LYS A 528 0.81 -7.32 30.91
N ASP A 529 1.80 -6.73 30.26
CA ASP A 529 2.04 -5.28 30.19
C ASP A 529 1.14 -4.59 29.13
N GLY A 530 0.20 -5.33 28.49
CA GLY A 530 -0.79 -4.78 27.58
C GLY A 530 -0.42 -4.86 26.09
N MET A 531 0.54 -5.70 25.71
CA MET A 531 0.77 -6.00 24.29
C MET A 531 -0.38 -6.87 23.76
N LYS A 532 -0.93 -6.49 22.59
CA LYS A 532 -1.77 -7.38 21.80
C LYS A 532 -0.90 -8.24 20.90
N THR A 533 -1.21 -9.52 20.81
CA THR A 533 -0.57 -10.41 19.83
C THR A 533 -1.11 -10.14 18.42
N MET A 534 -0.36 -10.55 17.39
CA MET A 534 -0.84 -10.42 16.00
C MET A 534 -2.19 -11.13 15.77
N ILE A 535 -2.41 -12.24 16.46
CA ILE A 535 -3.67 -12.99 16.38
C ILE A 535 -4.82 -12.18 16.99
N GLU A 536 -4.62 -11.54 18.14
CA GLU A 536 -5.63 -10.69 18.78
C GLU A 536 -5.93 -9.45 17.93
N ASP A 537 -4.93 -8.79 17.38
CA ASP A 537 -5.10 -7.66 16.45
C ASP A 537 -5.81 -8.10 15.15
N GLY A 538 -5.47 -9.29 14.64
CA GLY A 538 -6.17 -9.90 13.51
C GLY A 538 -7.64 -10.17 13.80
N LEU A 539 -7.96 -10.69 14.99
CA LEU A 539 -9.34 -10.96 15.41
C LEU A 539 -10.17 -9.68 15.53
N ASP A 540 -9.60 -8.60 16.06
CA ASP A 540 -10.24 -7.28 16.08
C ASP A 540 -10.58 -6.80 14.64
N LYS A 541 -9.67 -7.00 13.68
CA LYS A 541 -9.88 -6.63 12.28
C LYS A 541 -10.93 -7.50 11.58
N ILE A 542 -11.01 -8.79 11.93
CA ILE A 542 -12.09 -9.68 11.45
C ILE A 542 -13.45 -9.19 11.99
N ALA A 543 -13.54 -8.87 13.27
CA ALA A 543 -14.76 -8.37 13.89
C ALA A 543 -15.28 -7.08 13.25
N ARG A 544 -14.37 -6.18 12.89
CA ARG A 544 -14.70 -4.93 12.16
C ARG A 544 -14.98 -5.17 10.66
N GLY A 545 -14.83 -6.40 10.18
CA GLY A 545 -15.03 -6.75 8.77
C GLY A 545 -14.00 -6.13 7.83
N VAL A 546 -12.77 -5.91 8.29
CA VAL A 546 -11.66 -5.42 7.48
C VAL A 546 -11.01 -6.54 6.68
N THR A 547 -10.87 -7.71 7.31
CA THR A 547 -10.26 -8.92 6.72
C THR A 547 -11.05 -10.17 7.10
N THR A 548 -10.61 -11.33 6.63
CA THR A 548 -11.26 -12.61 6.93
C THR A 548 -10.42 -13.48 7.86
N LEU A 549 -11.07 -14.51 8.43
CA LEU A 549 -10.42 -15.50 9.27
C LEU A 549 -9.27 -16.20 8.52
N GLU A 550 -9.53 -16.61 7.28
CA GLU A 550 -8.57 -17.33 6.44
C GLU A 550 -7.29 -16.50 6.21
N GLU A 551 -7.45 -15.18 5.99
CA GLU A 551 -6.30 -14.29 5.78
C GLU A 551 -5.44 -14.13 7.05
N VAL A 552 -6.07 -13.97 8.21
CA VAL A 552 -5.33 -13.89 9.48
C VAL A 552 -4.60 -15.21 9.75
N MET A 553 -5.29 -16.35 9.60
CA MET A 553 -4.69 -17.66 9.81
C MET A 553 -3.54 -17.95 8.83
N ARG A 554 -3.66 -17.51 7.56
CA ARG A 554 -2.60 -17.66 6.56
C ARG A 554 -1.28 -17.02 6.97
N VAL A 555 -1.33 -15.89 7.69
CA VAL A 555 -0.13 -15.13 8.05
C VAL A 555 0.34 -15.35 9.49
N THR A 556 -0.53 -15.82 10.38
CA THR A 556 -0.20 -16.01 11.80
C THR A 556 0.11 -17.46 12.17
N LYS A 557 -0.36 -18.46 11.41
CA LYS A 557 0.09 -19.83 11.59
C LYS A 557 1.57 -19.91 11.23
N VAL A 558 2.41 -20.10 12.21
CA VAL A 558 3.74 -20.64 12.01
C VAL A 558 3.53 -22.09 11.55
N GLU A 559 4.06 -22.46 10.39
CA GLU A 559 4.16 -23.87 10.02
C GLU A 559 4.96 -24.55 11.15
N SER A 560 4.25 -25.38 11.95
CA SER A 560 4.82 -26.21 12.99
C SER A 560 5.52 -27.40 12.37
#